data_05b446d79b67817593ddd46278e79feb
#
_entry.id   05b446d79b67817593ddd46278e79feb
#
_cell.length_a   1.000
_cell.length_b   1.000
_cell.length_c   1.000
_cell.angle_alpha   90.00
_cell.angle_beta   90.00
_cell.angle_gamma   90.00
#
_symmetry.space_group_name_H-M   'P 1'
#
loop_
_entity.id
_entity.type
_entity.pdbx_description
1 polymer ?
#
loop_
_entity_poly.entity_id
_entity_poly.type
_entity_poly.pdbx_seq_one_letter_code
_entity_poly.pdbx_strand_id
1 'polypeptide(L)'
;MIKGVGVDMCSISRLGKSLENPRFIEKVFTAEEKKYACAYGKNPRHFASAFAAKEALAKAGGWGIARMGLRNVWLSRSDTGPSIGLSPFALSLVESIGVVAVHVSVTHEGDFAVAVVVLEG
;
A
#
# COMPACT_ATOMS: atom_id res chain seq x y z
N MET A 1 19.28 3.66 -10.69
CA MET A 1 19.51 4.61 -9.57
C MET A 1 18.27 4.69 -8.69
N ILE A 2 18.47 4.74 -7.41
CA ILE A 2 17.37 4.90 -6.46
C ILE A 2 16.79 6.31 -6.60
N LYS A 3 15.50 6.39 -6.85
CA LYS A 3 14.77 7.66 -6.99
C LYS A 3 14.05 8.07 -5.71
N GLY A 4 13.77 7.11 -4.84
CA GLY A 4 13.12 7.39 -3.58
C GLY A 4 12.96 6.15 -2.73
N VAL A 5 12.86 6.36 -1.42
CA VAL A 5 12.62 5.30 -0.44
C VAL A 5 11.55 5.80 0.52
N GLY A 6 10.56 4.96 0.78
CA GLY A 6 9.51 5.27 1.74
C GLY A 6 9.31 4.11 2.69
N VAL A 7 9.00 4.43 3.93
CA VAL A 7 8.66 3.44 4.94
C VAL A 7 7.45 3.95 5.72
N ASP A 8 6.55 3.05 6.05
CA ASP A 8 5.40 3.39 6.88
C ASP A 8 5.06 2.23 7.81
N MET A 9 4.43 2.58 8.92
CA MET A 9 4.03 1.63 9.94
C MET A 9 2.58 1.90 10.33
N CYS A 10 1.78 0.84 10.39
CA CYS A 10 0.35 0.95 10.66
C CYS A 10 -0.02 0.08 11.86
N SER A 11 -0.72 0.65 12.84
CA SER A 11 -1.27 -0.11 13.94
C SER A 11 -2.43 -0.97 13.46
N ILE A 12 -2.31 -2.28 13.63
CA ILE A 12 -3.31 -3.26 13.20
C ILE A 12 -4.62 -3.07 13.97
N SER A 13 -4.54 -2.87 15.29
CA SER A 13 -5.74 -2.69 16.12
C SER A 13 -6.46 -1.37 15.82
N ARG A 14 -5.74 -0.29 15.60
CA ARG A 14 -6.34 0.99 15.22
C ARG A 14 -7.02 0.92 13.86
N LEU A 15 -6.36 0.30 12.90
CA LEU A 15 -6.97 0.11 11.58
C LEU A 15 -8.19 -0.78 11.68
N GLY A 16 -8.14 -1.83 12.50
CA GLY A 16 -9.27 -2.72 12.72
C GLY A 16 -10.53 -1.99 13.16
N LYS A 17 -10.40 -0.96 13.98
CA LYS A 17 -11.52 -0.12 14.38
C LYS A 17 -12.08 0.68 13.19
N SER A 18 -11.20 1.21 12.34
CA SER A 18 -11.62 1.93 11.14
C SER A 18 -12.35 1.03 10.16
N LEU A 19 -11.98 -0.25 10.10
CA LEU A 19 -12.60 -1.24 9.22
C LEU A 19 -14.05 -1.55 9.61
N GLU A 20 -14.50 -1.18 10.79
CA GLU A 20 -15.89 -1.31 11.19
C GLU A 20 -16.82 -0.38 10.39
N ASN A 21 -16.26 0.66 9.78
CA ASN A 21 -16.98 1.58 8.92
C ASN A 21 -16.84 1.15 7.46
N PRO A 22 -17.93 0.67 6.81
CA PRO A 22 -17.87 0.25 5.40
C PRO A 22 -17.40 1.34 4.45
N ARG A 23 -17.68 2.62 4.77
CA ARG A 23 -17.25 3.74 3.94
C ARG A 23 -15.74 3.88 3.93
N PHE A 24 -15.09 3.59 5.06
CA PHE A 24 -13.63 3.61 5.14
C PHE A 24 -13.02 2.56 4.22
N ILE A 25 -13.54 1.34 4.27
CA ILE A 25 -13.07 0.24 3.42
C ILE A 25 -13.20 0.61 1.94
N GLU A 26 -14.38 1.11 1.54
CA GLU A 26 -14.63 1.51 0.15
C GLU A 26 -13.71 2.63 -0.33
N LYS A 27 -13.41 3.57 0.55
CA LYS A 27 -12.62 4.75 0.22
C LYS A 27 -11.14 4.44 0.11
N VAL A 28 -10.66 3.44 0.84
CA VAL A 28 -9.22 3.19 1.02
C VAL A 28 -8.73 2.01 0.19
N PHE A 29 -9.51 0.92 0.13
CA PHE A 29 -9.04 -0.34 -0.43
C PHE A 29 -9.67 -0.67 -1.76
N THR A 30 -8.85 -1.24 -2.66
CA THR A 30 -9.32 -1.72 -3.95
C THR A 30 -10.04 -3.06 -3.82
N ALA A 31 -10.76 -3.44 -4.89
CA ALA A 31 -11.44 -4.74 -4.92
C ALA A 31 -10.47 -5.91 -4.73
N GLU A 32 -9.28 -5.83 -5.30
CA GLU A 32 -8.26 -6.87 -5.14
C GLU A 32 -7.82 -7.01 -3.70
N GLU A 33 -7.58 -5.90 -3.01
CA GLU A 33 -7.17 -5.89 -1.60
C GLU A 33 -8.26 -6.46 -0.69
N LYS A 34 -9.52 -6.08 -0.95
CA LYS A 34 -10.66 -6.61 -0.20
C LYS A 34 -10.82 -8.11 -0.41
N LYS A 35 -10.67 -8.58 -1.64
CA LYS A 35 -10.77 -9.99 -1.98
C LYS A 35 -9.70 -10.81 -1.27
N TYR A 36 -8.47 -10.33 -1.28
CA TYR A 36 -7.38 -11.01 -0.58
C TYR A 36 -7.64 -11.12 0.92
N ALA A 37 -8.02 -10.01 1.57
CA ALA A 37 -8.31 -10.00 2.99
C ALA A 37 -9.46 -10.93 3.35
N CYS A 38 -10.52 -10.97 2.53
CA CYS A 38 -11.66 -11.87 2.75
C CYS A 38 -11.27 -13.34 2.64
N ALA A 39 -10.36 -13.69 1.73
CA ALA A 39 -9.88 -15.06 1.57
C ALA A 39 -9.15 -15.57 2.82
N TYR A 40 -8.63 -14.66 3.64
CA TYR A 40 -7.89 -14.99 4.87
C TYR A 40 -8.65 -14.53 6.13
N GLY A 41 -9.99 -14.58 6.11
CA GLY A 41 -10.84 -14.34 7.28
C GLY A 41 -10.99 -12.87 7.66
N LYS A 42 -10.79 -11.95 6.71
CA LYS A 42 -10.85 -10.50 6.94
C LYS A 42 -9.90 -10.03 8.04
N ASN A 43 -8.73 -10.66 8.13
CA ASN A 43 -7.75 -10.32 9.14
C ASN A 43 -7.28 -8.86 8.95
N PRO A 44 -7.41 -8.00 9.98
CA PRO A 44 -6.97 -6.60 9.88
C PRO A 44 -5.51 -6.43 9.47
N ARG A 45 -4.67 -7.42 9.75
CA ARG A 45 -3.27 -7.38 9.35
C ARG A 45 -3.08 -7.23 7.84
N HIS A 46 -3.91 -7.89 7.04
CA HIS A 46 -3.81 -7.80 5.58
C HIS A 46 -4.20 -6.41 5.08
N PHE A 47 -5.20 -5.80 5.68
CA PHE A 47 -5.57 -4.41 5.39
C PHE A 47 -4.48 -3.44 5.87
N ALA A 48 -3.90 -3.69 7.04
CA ALA A 48 -2.86 -2.83 7.60
C ALA A 48 -1.60 -2.85 6.73
N SER A 49 -1.20 -4.01 6.23
CA SER A 49 -0.06 -4.14 5.31
C SER A 49 -0.31 -3.37 4.02
N ALA A 50 -1.51 -3.47 3.46
CA ALA A 50 -1.87 -2.75 2.24
C ALA A 50 -1.89 -1.23 2.50
N PHE A 51 -2.43 -0.80 3.62
CA PHE A 51 -2.45 0.63 3.98
C PHE A 51 -1.04 1.18 4.13
N ALA A 52 -0.17 0.46 4.86
CA ALA A 52 1.22 0.86 5.04
C ALA A 52 1.96 0.95 3.70
N ALA A 53 1.71 0.03 2.77
CA ALA A 53 2.34 0.05 1.44
C ALA A 53 1.92 1.27 0.63
N LYS A 54 0.65 1.66 0.68
CA LYS A 54 0.15 2.87 0.00
C LYS A 54 0.84 4.13 0.53
N GLU A 55 0.92 4.25 1.83
CA GLU A 55 1.59 5.38 2.49
C GLU A 55 3.08 5.41 2.17
N ALA A 56 3.73 4.24 2.20
CA ALA A 56 5.16 4.13 1.90
C ALA A 56 5.48 4.57 0.47
N LEU A 57 4.65 4.16 -0.50
CA LEU A 57 4.82 4.60 -1.88
C LEU A 57 4.67 6.12 -2.01
N ALA A 58 3.64 6.68 -1.41
CA ALA A 58 3.39 8.11 -1.46
C ALA A 58 4.54 8.91 -0.85
N LYS A 59 5.15 8.41 0.22
CA LYS A 59 6.34 9.01 0.83
C LYS A 59 7.56 8.88 -0.07
N ALA A 60 7.75 7.72 -0.70
CA ALA A 60 8.93 7.47 -1.53
C ALA A 60 9.05 8.47 -2.68
N GLY A 61 7.94 8.85 -3.27
CA GLY A 61 7.91 9.82 -4.37
C GLY A 61 7.70 11.26 -3.93
N GLY A 62 7.48 11.49 -2.64
CA GLY A 62 7.23 12.83 -2.13
C GLY A 62 5.85 13.40 -2.48
N TRP A 63 4.93 12.55 -2.92
CA TRP A 63 3.59 13.02 -3.33
C TRP A 63 2.64 13.20 -2.17
N GLY A 64 2.76 12.36 -1.14
CA GLY A 64 1.78 12.24 -0.09
C GLY A 64 0.51 11.53 -0.58
N ILE A 65 -0.25 11.00 0.38
CA ILE A 65 -1.43 10.20 0.03
C ILE A 65 -2.57 11.05 -0.54
N ALA A 66 -2.65 12.32 -0.15
CA ALA A 66 -3.68 13.22 -0.67
C ALA A 66 -3.56 13.41 -2.18
N ARG A 67 -2.33 13.52 -2.70
CA ARG A 67 -2.11 13.67 -4.14
C ARG A 67 -2.19 12.34 -4.87
N MET A 68 -1.61 11.29 -4.30
CA MET A 68 -1.58 9.96 -4.91
C MET A 68 -2.98 9.35 -4.98
N GLY A 69 -3.73 9.42 -3.90
CA GLY A 69 -5.04 8.78 -3.78
C GLY A 69 -4.91 7.32 -3.36
N LEU A 70 -5.64 6.95 -2.31
CA LEU A 70 -5.51 5.63 -1.68
C LEU A 70 -5.89 4.48 -2.60
N ARG A 71 -6.86 4.67 -3.49
CA ARG A 71 -7.32 3.61 -4.40
C ARG A 71 -6.56 3.56 -5.72
N ASN A 72 -5.64 4.49 -5.94
CA ASN A 72 -4.78 4.48 -7.12
C ASN A 72 -3.58 3.56 -6.95
N VAL A 73 -3.38 3.04 -5.75
CA VAL A 73 -2.27 2.16 -5.38
C VAL A 73 -2.83 0.97 -4.64
N TRP A 74 -2.36 -0.23 -4.95
CA TRP A 74 -2.77 -1.41 -4.19
C TRP A 74 -1.62 -2.37 -4.01
N LEU A 75 -1.70 -3.14 -2.92
CA LEU A 75 -0.74 -4.20 -2.65
C LEU A 75 -1.27 -5.49 -3.28
N SER A 76 -0.54 -6.00 -4.26
CA SER A 76 -0.79 -7.31 -4.88
C SER A 76 0.08 -8.35 -4.21
N ARG A 77 -0.45 -9.55 -4.08
CA ARG A 77 0.28 -10.67 -3.49
C ARG A 77 0.20 -11.87 -4.41
N SER A 78 1.35 -12.49 -4.64
CA SER A 78 1.48 -13.67 -5.49
C SER A 78 2.49 -14.62 -4.89
N ASP A 79 2.71 -15.76 -5.56
CA ASP A 79 3.70 -16.75 -5.12
C ASP A 79 5.11 -16.19 -5.08
N THR A 80 5.39 -15.14 -5.84
CA THR A 80 6.71 -14.49 -5.87
C THR A 80 6.84 -13.36 -4.85
N GLY A 81 5.81 -13.13 -4.04
CA GLY A 81 5.81 -12.11 -3.02
C GLY A 81 4.92 -10.91 -3.34
N PRO A 82 5.01 -9.85 -2.52
CA PRO A 82 4.19 -8.66 -2.74
C PRO A 82 4.72 -7.80 -3.89
N SER A 83 3.81 -7.09 -4.54
CA SER A 83 4.12 -6.07 -5.53
C SER A 83 3.14 -4.92 -5.43
N ILE A 84 3.48 -3.78 -6.01
CA ILE A 84 2.61 -2.60 -6.04
C ILE A 84 1.89 -2.55 -7.38
N GLY A 85 0.56 -2.47 -7.32
CA GLY A 85 -0.26 -2.14 -8.49
C GLY A 85 -0.57 -0.65 -8.52
N LEU A 86 -0.66 -0.09 -9.71
CA LEU A 86 -0.86 1.34 -9.92
C LEU A 86 -1.96 1.57 -10.95
N SER A 87 -2.87 2.50 -10.65
CA SER A 87 -3.81 3.00 -11.65
C SER A 87 -3.06 3.78 -12.73
N PRO A 88 -3.67 4.06 -13.89
CA PRO A 88 -3.04 4.91 -14.90
C PRO A 88 -2.58 6.26 -14.35
N PHE A 89 -3.35 6.87 -13.46
CA PHE A 89 -2.98 8.13 -12.82
C PHE A 89 -1.72 7.98 -11.97
N ALA A 90 -1.70 6.98 -11.08
CA ALA A 90 -0.54 6.74 -10.21
C ALA A 90 0.70 6.36 -11.03
N LEU A 91 0.53 5.57 -12.08
CA LEU A 91 1.61 5.20 -12.98
C LEU A 91 2.23 6.43 -13.64
N SER A 92 1.41 7.38 -14.08
CA SER A 92 1.92 8.60 -14.70
C SER A 92 2.73 9.45 -13.72
N LEU A 93 2.31 9.51 -12.45
CA LEU A 93 3.09 10.21 -11.42
C LEU A 93 4.45 9.54 -11.20
N VAL A 94 4.45 8.24 -11.10
CA VAL A 94 5.67 7.45 -10.88
C VAL A 94 6.64 7.60 -12.06
N GLU A 95 6.13 7.49 -13.28
CA GLU A 95 6.94 7.65 -14.49
C GLU A 95 7.48 9.06 -14.64
N SER A 96 6.74 10.07 -14.16
CA SER A 96 7.14 11.47 -14.31
C SER A 96 8.45 11.83 -13.61
N ILE A 97 8.87 11.04 -12.62
CA ILE A 97 10.14 11.24 -11.93
C ILE A 97 11.21 10.24 -12.38
N GLY A 98 10.97 9.54 -13.48
CA GLY A 98 11.95 8.65 -14.09
C GLY A 98 12.01 7.26 -13.47
N VAL A 99 11.00 6.85 -12.71
CA VAL A 99 10.94 5.52 -12.10
C VAL A 99 10.54 4.49 -13.16
N VAL A 100 11.27 3.38 -13.21
CA VAL A 100 10.99 2.25 -14.08
C VAL A 100 10.63 0.98 -13.30
N ALA A 101 10.94 0.92 -12.00
CA ALA A 101 10.62 -0.22 -11.16
C ALA A 101 10.25 0.25 -9.76
N VAL A 102 9.22 -0.40 -9.20
CA VAL A 102 8.76 -0.16 -7.83
C VAL A 102 8.93 -1.46 -7.06
N HIS A 103 9.70 -1.40 -5.98
CA HIS A 103 9.94 -2.55 -5.11
C HIS A 103 9.22 -2.34 -3.79
N VAL A 104 8.64 -3.38 -3.24
CA VAL A 104 7.95 -3.33 -1.96
C VAL A 104 8.30 -4.55 -1.11
N SER A 105 8.43 -4.33 0.17
CA SER A 105 8.51 -5.40 1.16
C SER A 105 7.60 -5.04 2.32
N VAL A 106 6.93 -6.04 2.87
CA VAL A 106 6.03 -5.85 4.01
C VAL A 106 6.36 -6.87 5.09
N THR A 107 6.18 -6.46 6.32
CA THR A 107 6.34 -7.33 7.48
C THR A 107 5.38 -6.90 8.58
N HIS A 108 5.27 -7.70 9.63
CA HIS A 108 4.45 -7.36 10.78
C HIS A 108 5.09 -7.94 12.04
N GLU A 109 4.91 -7.23 13.14
CA GLU A 109 5.37 -7.66 14.46
C GLU A 109 4.45 -7.03 15.52
N GLY A 110 3.92 -7.86 16.43
CA GLY A 110 2.98 -7.39 17.43
C GLY A 110 1.75 -6.73 16.79
N ASP A 111 1.47 -5.50 17.17
CA ASP A 111 0.33 -4.72 16.68
C ASP A 111 0.67 -3.88 15.45
N PHE A 112 1.81 -4.11 14.80
CA PHE A 112 2.23 -3.26 13.68
C PHE A 112 2.45 -4.04 12.41
N ALA A 113 2.00 -3.45 11.30
CA ALA A 113 2.39 -3.82 9.95
C ALA A 113 3.32 -2.72 9.42
N VAL A 114 4.36 -3.13 8.71
CA VAL A 114 5.39 -2.21 8.20
C VAL A 114 5.58 -2.49 6.71
N ALA A 115 5.72 -1.42 5.93
CA ALA A 115 6.04 -1.53 4.52
C ALA A 115 7.22 -0.61 4.18
N VAL A 116 8.08 -1.10 3.29
CA VAL A 116 9.11 -0.28 2.67
C VAL A 116 8.93 -0.32 1.16
N VAL A 117 9.06 0.84 0.52
CA VAL A 117 8.98 0.97 -0.93
C VAL A 117 10.27 1.63 -1.42
N VAL A 118 10.83 1.06 -2.48
CA VAL A 118 12.00 1.61 -3.16
C VAL A 118 11.62 1.89 -4.60
N LEU A 119 11.85 3.12 -5.03
CA LEU A 119 11.63 3.56 -6.41
C LEU A 119 12.97 3.56 -7.13
N GLU A 120 13.04 2.88 -8.26
CA GLU A 120 14.25 2.73 -9.04
C GLU A 120 14.05 3.17 -10.48
N GLY A 121 15.02 3.89 -11.00
CA GLY A 121 15.00 4.33 -12.39
C GLY A 121 16.38 4.55 -12.99
#